data_4821bd72bd11dd3a3b80e6ed4c1293b6
#
_entry.id   4821bd72bd11dd3a3b80e6ed4c1293b6
#
_cell.length_a   1.000
_cell.length_b   1.000
_cell.length_c   1.000
_cell.angle_alpha   90.00
_cell.angle_beta   90.00
_cell.angle_gamma   90.00
#
_symmetry.space_group_name_H-M   'P 1'
#
loop_
_entity.id
_entity.type
_entity.pdbx_description
1 polymer ?
#
loop_
_entity_poly.entity_id
_entity_poly.type
_entity_poly.pdbx_seq_one_letter_code
_entity_poly.pdbx_strand_id
1 'polypeptide(L)'
;MEIIIAPDAAGVAIAAADIVTDLVRAKPNAVLGLATGSSPLGLYAELAARVAGGLDMTAVSGFALDEYVGLLPDDPRSYAHAIRSHVTEPLRLDPGKVHVPPGVGDDLDVACHLYEDAIARAGGIDLQVLGIGRNGHLGFNEPSSPLASRTRVAALAEWTRRDNARFFDQPDAVPVQCVTQGLGTIMEARRALLIATGAAKADSIALAVEGPVSPSCPASVLQLHQNAVVVCDREAAAKLTRVSA
;
A
#
# COMPACT_ATOMS: atom_id res chain seq x y z
N MET A 1 9.17 5.41 14.77
CA MET A 1 8.72 4.21 14.02
C MET A 1 8.65 3.03 14.99
N GLU A 2 7.52 2.37 15.09
CA GLU A 2 7.31 1.15 15.86
C GLU A 2 7.55 -0.07 14.96
N ILE A 3 8.11 -1.17 15.54
CA ILE A 3 8.35 -2.40 14.79
C ILE A 3 7.75 -3.57 15.56
N ILE A 4 6.86 -4.30 14.90
CA ILE A 4 6.19 -5.49 15.44
C ILE A 4 6.68 -6.69 14.64
N ILE A 5 7.38 -7.62 15.30
CA ILE A 5 7.88 -8.85 14.69
C ILE A 5 6.96 -9.99 15.09
N ALA A 6 6.19 -10.48 14.11
CA ALA A 6 5.31 -11.64 14.28
C ALA A 6 6.07 -12.96 14.00
N PRO A 7 5.59 -14.10 14.50
CA PRO A 7 6.26 -15.39 14.27
C PRO A 7 6.29 -15.79 12.80
N ASP A 8 5.25 -15.46 12.04
CA ASP A 8 5.02 -15.86 10.65
C ASP A 8 4.05 -14.91 9.94
N ALA A 9 3.74 -15.18 8.67
CA ALA A 9 2.83 -14.37 7.86
C ALA A 9 1.40 -14.31 8.42
N ALA A 10 0.92 -15.34 9.09
CA ALA A 10 -0.39 -15.33 9.73
C ALA A 10 -0.41 -14.38 10.92
N GLY A 11 0.63 -14.39 11.75
CA GLY A 11 0.82 -13.43 12.83
C GLY A 11 0.90 -11.98 12.34
N VAL A 12 1.56 -11.74 11.19
CA VAL A 12 1.60 -10.43 10.54
C VAL A 12 0.20 -9.97 10.13
N ALA A 13 -0.60 -10.87 9.52
CA ALA A 13 -1.97 -10.56 9.11
C ALA A 13 -2.85 -10.17 10.31
N ILE A 14 -2.76 -10.91 11.41
CA ILE A 14 -3.51 -10.66 12.65
C ILE A 14 -3.09 -9.32 13.26
N ALA A 15 -1.79 -9.09 13.45
CA ALA A 15 -1.30 -7.84 14.05
C ALA A 15 -1.65 -6.59 13.23
N ALA A 16 -1.55 -6.70 11.90
CA ALA A 16 -1.97 -5.62 11.01
C ALA A 16 -3.49 -5.39 11.05
N ALA A 17 -4.28 -6.46 11.13
CA ALA A 17 -5.74 -6.36 11.24
C ALA A 17 -6.19 -5.80 12.60
N ASP A 18 -5.45 -6.05 13.69
CA ASP A 18 -5.71 -5.43 14.99
C ASP A 18 -5.61 -3.90 14.89
N ILE A 19 -4.53 -3.40 14.27
CA ILE A 19 -4.32 -1.96 14.07
C ILE A 19 -5.45 -1.31 13.27
N VAL A 20 -5.90 -1.94 12.18
CA VAL A 20 -7.02 -1.43 11.37
C VAL A 20 -8.33 -1.51 12.13
N THR A 21 -8.58 -2.62 12.82
CA THR A 21 -9.82 -2.84 13.59
C THR A 21 -9.96 -1.80 14.71
N ASP A 22 -8.88 -1.52 15.44
CA ASP A 22 -8.87 -0.53 16.50
C ASP A 22 -9.14 0.87 15.97
N LEU A 23 -8.56 1.22 14.81
CA LEU A 23 -8.86 2.48 14.15
C LEU A 23 -10.34 2.57 13.76
N VAL A 24 -10.90 1.55 13.11
CA VAL A 24 -12.29 1.55 12.64
C VAL A 24 -13.27 1.62 13.82
N ARG A 25 -12.97 0.93 14.93
CA ARG A 25 -13.78 1.02 16.16
C ARG A 25 -13.73 2.41 16.77
N ALA A 26 -12.57 3.05 16.79
CA ALA A 26 -12.40 4.41 17.29
C ALA A 26 -12.98 5.48 16.35
N LYS A 27 -12.93 5.24 15.05
CA LYS A 27 -13.38 6.15 13.98
C LYS A 27 -14.10 5.33 12.89
N PRO A 28 -15.41 5.09 13.01
CA PRO A 28 -16.17 4.27 12.04
C PRO A 28 -16.11 4.79 10.59
N ASN A 29 -15.94 6.09 10.40
CA ASN A 29 -15.75 6.73 9.08
C ASN A 29 -14.27 6.98 8.76
N ALA A 30 -13.39 6.10 9.18
CA ALA A 30 -11.96 6.19 8.89
C ALA A 30 -11.70 6.17 7.38
N VAL A 31 -10.63 6.86 6.96
CA VAL A 31 -10.14 6.88 5.59
C VAL A 31 -8.89 6.02 5.52
N LEU A 32 -8.96 4.92 4.77
CA LEU A 32 -7.86 3.97 4.61
C LEU A 32 -7.14 4.19 3.28
N GLY A 33 -5.84 4.27 3.32
CA GLY A 33 -5.00 4.08 2.14
C GLY A 33 -4.83 2.59 1.88
N LEU A 34 -5.11 2.13 0.66
CA LEU A 34 -5.18 0.72 0.29
C LEU A 34 -3.99 0.36 -0.60
N ALA A 35 -3.35 -0.77 -0.32
CA ALA A 35 -2.28 -1.32 -1.13
C ALA A 35 -2.74 -2.58 -1.88
N THR A 36 -2.14 -2.83 -3.03
CA THR A 36 -2.29 -4.07 -3.80
C THR A 36 -1.06 -4.98 -3.66
N GLY A 37 -1.02 -6.05 -4.42
CA GLY A 37 0.06 -7.05 -4.35
C GLY A 37 -0.13 -8.07 -3.23
N SER A 38 0.87 -8.94 -3.05
CA SER A 38 0.75 -10.09 -2.14
C SER A 38 0.84 -9.74 -0.65
N SER A 39 1.55 -8.66 -0.29
CA SER A 39 1.80 -8.32 1.12
C SER A 39 0.53 -8.03 1.92
N PRO A 40 -0.45 -7.25 1.45
CA PRO A 40 -1.64 -6.92 2.23
C PRO A 40 -2.77 -7.97 2.15
N LEU A 41 -2.65 -9.01 1.31
CA LEU A 41 -3.74 -9.99 1.14
C LEU A 41 -4.12 -10.70 2.45
N GLY A 42 -3.14 -11.05 3.27
CA GLY A 42 -3.39 -11.65 4.59
C GLY A 42 -4.17 -10.72 5.51
N LEU A 43 -3.81 -9.42 5.54
CA LEU A 43 -4.55 -8.40 6.27
C LEU A 43 -6.02 -8.33 5.80
N TYR A 44 -6.26 -8.27 4.49
CA TYR A 44 -7.63 -8.16 3.96
C TYR A 44 -8.46 -9.42 4.23
N ALA A 45 -7.86 -10.60 4.13
CA ALA A 45 -8.52 -11.85 4.49
C ALA A 45 -8.92 -11.89 5.98
N GLU A 46 -8.03 -11.46 6.87
CA GLU A 46 -8.31 -11.37 8.31
C GLU A 46 -9.40 -10.33 8.61
N LEU A 47 -9.36 -9.16 7.98
CA LEU A 47 -10.41 -8.16 8.10
C LEU A 47 -11.76 -8.67 7.59
N ALA A 48 -11.79 -9.41 6.48
CA ALA A 48 -13.02 -10.03 5.97
C ALA A 48 -13.62 -11.02 6.99
N ALA A 49 -12.78 -11.83 7.66
CA ALA A 49 -13.22 -12.69 8.73
C ALA A 49 -13.82 -11.91 9.92
N ARG A 50 -13.21 -10.77 10.28
CA ARG A 50 -13.74 -9.87 11.33
C ARG A 50 -15.06 -9.22 10.93
N VAL A 51 -15.21 -8.82 9.66
CA VAL A 51 -16.48 -8.29 9.13
C VAL A 51 -17.56 -9.36 9.17
N ALA A 52 -17.25 -10.61 8.82
CA ALA A 52 -18.18 -11.73 9.00
C ALA A 52 -18.52 -11.98 10.47
N GLY A 53 -17.62 -11.68 11.40
CA GLY A 53 -17.78 -11.72 12.84
C GLY A 53 -18.45 -10.48 13.46
N GLY A 54 -18.88 -9.48 12.64
CA GLY A 54 -19.64 -8.33 13.09
C GLY A 54 -18.88 -6.99 13.15
N LEU A 55 -17.63 -6.91 12.66
CA LEU A 55 -16.96 -5.63 12.47
C LEU A 55 -17.68 -4.85 11.36
N ASP A 56 -18.16 -3.66 11.66
CA ASP A 56 -18.81 -2.78 10.68
C ASP A 56 -17.76 -1.87 10.03
N MET A 57 -17.62 -1.99 8.70
CA MET A 57 -16.75 -1.16 7.87
C MET A 57 -17.52 -0.36 6.80
N THR A 58 -18.84 -0.34 6.83
CA THR A 58 -19.70 0.29 5.80
C THR A 58 -19.51 1.81 5.68
N ALA A 59 -19.07 2.46 6.75
CA ALA A 59 -18.79 3.91 6.74
C ALA A 59 -17.35 4.27 6.31
N VAL A 60 -16.44 3.27 6.22
CA VAL A 60 -15.04 3.46 5.86
C VAL A 60 -14.91 3.90 4.40
N SER A 61 -13.99 4.82 4.14
CA SER A 61 -13.58 5.22 2.78
C SER A 61 -12.20 4.63 2.45
N GLY A 62 -11.93 4.36 1.17
CA GLY A 62 -10.66 3.79 0.72
C GLY A 62 -10.04 4.56 -0.43
N PHE A 63 -8.70 4.72 -0.40
CA PHE A 63 -7.91 5.30 -1.50
C PHE A 63 -6.74 4.38 -1.82
N ALA A 64 -6.74 3.78 -3.02
CA ALA A 64 -5.67 2.89 -3.47
C ALA A 64 -4.39 3.69 -3.78
N LEU A 65 -3.22 3.03 -3.63
CA LEU A 65 -1.92 3.66 -3.88
C LEU A 65 -1.69 3.95 -5.36
N ASP A 66 -2.13 3.06 -6.24
CA ASP A 66 -1.68 3.08 -7.62
C ASP A 66 -2.63 2.32 -8.57
N GLU A 67 -2.39 2.51 -9.87
CA GLU A 67 -3.03 1.77 -10.96
C GLU A 67 -2.12 1.77 -12.18
N TYR A 68 -2.21 0.76 -13.01
CA TYR A 68 -1.55 0.69 -14.30
C TYR A 68 -2.17 1.64 -15.32
N VAL A 69 -1.35 2.35 -16.08
CA VAL A 69 -1.84 3.14 -17.22
C VAL A 69 -2.20 2.21 -18.38
N GLY A 70 -3.40 2.42 -18.93
CA GLY A 70 -3.92 1.69 -20.09
C GLY A 70 -4.81 0.49 -19.76
N LEU A 71 -4.96 0.12 -18.48
CA LEU A 71 -5.92 -0.92 -18.07
C LEU A 71 -7.25 -0.29 -17.68
N LEU A 72 -8.34 -0.87 -18.18
CA LEU A 72 -9.69 -0.49 -17.76
C LEU A 72 -10.00 -1.04 -16.36
N PRO A 73 -10.87 -0.40 -15.56
CA PRO A 73 -11.18 -0.84 -14.19
C PRO A 73 -11.74 -2.26 -14.07
N ASP A 74 -12.34 -2.79 -15.13
CA ASP A 74 -12.88 -4.15 -15.17
C ASP A 74 -11.89 -5.19 -15.73
N ASP A 75 -10.70 -4.77 -16.17
CA ASP A 75 -9.63 -5.70 -16.57
C ASP A 75 -9.18 -6.49 -15.33
N PRO A 76 -9.16 -7.84 -15.36
CA PRO A 76 -8.76 -8.66 -14.23
C PRO A 76 -7.34 -8.37 -13.71
N ARG A 77 -6.50 -7.72 -14.53
CA ARG A 77 -5.12 -7.34 -14.20
C ARG A 77 -5.01 -5.95 -13.59
N SER A 78 -6.10 -5.14 -13.62
CA SER A 78 -6.12 -3.80 -13.02
C SER A 78 -6.11 -3.86 -11.50
N TYR A 79 -5.56 -2.84 -10.88
CA TYR A 79 -5.65 -2.70 -9.42
C TYR A 79 -7.05 -2.31 -8.97
N ALA A 80 -7.84 -1.65 -9.81
CA ALA A 80 -9.26 -1.41 -9.57
C ALA A 80 -10.02 -2.73 -9.38
N HIS A 81 -9.76 -3.73 -10.25
CA HIS A 81 -10.32 -5.07 -10.09
C HIS A 81 -9.82 -5.75 -8.81
N ALA A 82 -8.51 -5.69 -8.53
CA ALA A 82 -7.93 -6.28 -7.33
C ALA A 82 -8.50 -5.67 -6.04
N ILE A 83 -8.63 -4.34 -5.96
CA ILE A 83 -9.24 -3.63 -4.81
C ILE A 83 -10.71 -4.02 -4.66
N ARG A 84 -11.48 -4.10 -5.75
CA ARG A 84 -12.86 -4.56 -5.70
C ARG A 84 -12.96 -5.96 -5.09
N SER A 85 -12.19 -6.91 -5.63
CA SER A 85 -12.28 -8.33 -5.28
C SER A 85 -11.71 -8.67 -3.90
N HIS A 86 -10.65 -7.99 -3.46
CA HIS A 86 -9.96 -8.33 -2.21
C HIS A 86 -10.31 -7.39 -1.06
N VAL A 87 -10.87 -6.21 -1.35
CA VAL A 87 -11.14 -5.19 -0.32
C VAL A 87 -12.60 -4.78 -0.33
N THR A 88 -13.10 -4.16 -1.40
CA THR A 88 -14.43 -3.55 -1.42
C THR A 88 -15.53 -4.55 -1.09
N GLU A 89 -15.60 -5.66 -1.82
CA GLU A 89 -16.64 -6.68 -1.66
C GLU A 89 -16.48 -7.47 -0.35
N PRO A 90 -15.30 -8.04 0.00
CA PRO A 90 -15.16 -8.83 1.23
C PRO A 90 -15.32 -8.01 2.51
N LEU A 91 -14.89 -6.75 2.50
CA LEU A 91 -15.02 -5.86 3.65
C LEU A 91 -16.37 -5.10 3.69
N ARG A 92 -17.24 -5.33 2.71
CA ARG A 92 -18.56 -4.68 2.57
C ARG A 92 -18.48 -3.15 2.57
N LEU A 93 -17.41 -2.60 1.97
CA LEU A 93 -17.28 -1.17 1.80
C LEU A 93 -18.29 -0.67 0.77
N ASP A 94 -18.75 0.58 0.94
CA ASP A 94 -19.53 1.27 -0.08
C ASP A 94 -18.64 1.51 -1.33
N PRO A 95 -18.95 0.93 -2.50
CA PRO A 95 -18.15 1.15 -3.71
C PRO A 95 -18.00 2.62 -4.09
N GLY A 96 -19.00 3.47 -3.76
CA GLY A 96 -18.93 4.91 -3.99
C GLY A 96 -17.91 5.65 -3.11
N LYS A 97 -17.36 4.98 -2.09
CA LYS A 97 -16.36 5.52 -1.17
C LYS A 97 -14.96 4.91 -1.37
N VAL A 98 -14.80 3.99 -2.33
CA VAL A 98 -13.51 3.38 -2.65
C VAL A 98 -13.00 3.95 -3.96
N HIS A 99 -11.85 4.60 -3.90
CA HIS A 99 -11.23 5.31 -5.01
C HIS A 99 -9.93 4.63 -5.42
N VAL A 100 -9.73 4.47 -6.72
CA VAL A 100 -8.48 4.01 -7.32
C VAL A 100 -8.02 5.10 -8.28
N PRO A 101 -6.71 5.42 -8.33
CA PRO A 101 -6.23 6.42 -9.28
C PRO A 101 -6.58 5.99 -10.72
N PRO A 102 -7.05 6.89 -11.59
CA PRO A 102 -7.44 6.50 -12.93
C PRO A 102 -6.22 6.13 -13.78
N GLY A 103 -6.23 4.90 -14.33
CA GLY A 103 -5.21 4.43 -15.28
C GLY A 103 -5.53 4.79 -16.74
N VAL A 104 -6.73 5.34 -17.02
CA VAL A 104 -7.21 5.73 -18.35
C VAL A 104 -7.88 7.11 -18.28
N GLY A 105 -7.79 7.87 -19.35
CA GLY A 105 -8.38 9.21 -19.47
C GLY A 105 -7.59 10.09 -20.43
N ASP A 106 -8.20 11.22 -20.82
CA ASP A 106 -7.59 12.15 -21.78
C ASP A 106 -6.41 12.93 -21.19
N ASP A 107 -6.45 13.21 -19.88
CA ASP A 107 -5.40 13.94 -19.16
C ASP A 107 -5.18 13.32 -17.77
N LEU A 108 -4.17 12.47 -17.68
CA LEU A 108 -3.83 11.78 -16.43
C LEU A 108 -3.20 12.71 -15.40
N ASP A 109 -2.58 13.81 -15.78
CA ASP A 109 -2.02 14.78 -14.83
C ASP A 109 -3.14 15.52 -14.12
N VAL A 110 -4.18 15.96 -14.85
CA VAL A 110 -5.39 16.51 -14.23
C VAL A 110 -6.06 15.47 -13.33
N ALA A 111 -6.16 14.22 -13.78
CA ALA A 111 -6.74 13.15 -12.97
C ALA A 111 -5.95 12.88 -11.68
N CYS A 112 -4.62 12.96 -11.70
CA CYS A 112 -3.78 12.89 -10.50
C CYS A 112 -4.09 14.03 -9.51
N HIS A 113 -4.23 15.26 -9.99
CA HIS A 113 -4.61 16.41 -9.14
C HIS A 113 -6.00 16.22 -8.52
N LEU A 114 -6.97 15.77 -9.30
CA LEU A 114 -8.32 15.49 -8.79
C LEU A 114 -8.34 14.36 -7.75
N TYR A 115 -7.43 13.39 -7.88
CA TYR A 115 -7.25 12.33 -6.89
C TYR A 115 -6.71 12.86 -5.56
N GLU A 116 -5.69 13.73 -5.59
CA GLU A 116 -5.18 14.44 -4.41
C GLU A 116 -6.27 15.28 -3.74
N ASP A 117 -7.05 16.00 -4.53
CA ASP A 117 -8.20 16.79 -4.04
C ASP A 117 -9.27 15.89 -3.39
N ALA A 118 -9.50 14.70 -3.93
CA ALA A 118 -10.45 13.75 -3.33
C ALA A 118 -9.95 13.26 -1.97
N ILE A 119 -8.66 12.94 -1.83
CA ILE A 119 -8.03 12.60 -0.54
C ILE A 119 -8.19 13.76 0.45
N ALA A 120 -7.91 14.98 0.03
CA ALA A 120 -8.05 16.18 0.87
C ALA A 120 -9.49 16.41 1.32
N ARG A 121 -10.47 16.28 0.40
CA ARG A 121 -11.91 16.42 0.71
C ARG A 121 -12.42 15.35 1.66
N ALA A 122 -11.84 14.14 1.63
CA ALA A 122 -12.13 13.07 2.60
C ALA A 122 -11.54 13.36 4.00
N GLY A 123 -10.76 14.44 4.14
CA GLY A 123 -10.08 14.83 5.36
C GLY A 123 -8.68 14.22 5.52
N GLY A 124 -8.09 13.69 4.46
CA GLY A 124 -6.80 12.99 4.45
C GLY A 124 -6.90 11.53 4.90
N ILE A 125 -5.83 10.77 4.70
CA ILE A 125 -5.77 9.35 5.03
C ILE A 125 -5.47 9.18 6.53
N ASP A 126 -6.31 8.40 7.23
CA ASP A 126 -6.11 8.10 8.64
C ASP A 126 -5.04 7.02 8.84
N LEU A 127 -5.04 5.98 8.00
CA LEU A 127 -4.05 4.92 8.02
C LEU A 127 -3.75 4.46 6.60
N GLN A 128 -2.50 4.60 6.18
CA GLN A 128 -1.99 4.15 4.89
C GLN A 128 -1.39 2.76 5.03
N VAL A 129 -2.02 1.76 4.42
CA VAL A 129 -1.45 0.41 4.27
C VAL A 129 -0.40 0.43 3.17
N LEU A 130 0.75 -0.18 3.43
CA LEU A 130 1.90 -0.23 2.53
C LEU A 130 2.47 -1.65 2.49
N GLY A 131 2.83 -2.10 1.30
CA GLY A 131 3.81 -3.16 1.11
C GLY A 131 5.19 -2.55 0.81
N ILE A 132 6.23 -3.36 0.74
CA ILE A 132 7.57 -2.93 0.33
C ILE A 132 8.09 -3.79 -0.82
N GLY A 133 8.65 -3.14 -1.83
CA GLY A 133 9.37 -3.83 -2.89
C GLY A 133 10.73 -4.37 -2.42
N ARG A 134 11.33 -5.32 -3.15
CA ARG A 134 12.68 -5.83 -2.85
C ARG A 134 13.76 -4.75 -2.91
N ASN A 135 13.55 -3.73 -3.74
CA ASN A 135 14.42 -2.56 -3.88
C ASN A 135 14.03 -1.39 -2.97
N GLY A 136 13.09 -1.60 -2.05
CA GLY A 136 12.63 -0.58 -1.10
C GLY A 136 11.57 0.38 -1.62
N HIS A 137 10.95 0.13 -2.78
CA HIS A 137 9.87 0.97 -3.28
C HIS A 137 8.60 0.87 -2.42
N LEU A 138 7.80 1.95 -2.40
CA LEU A 138 6.45 2.03 -1.83
C LEU A 138 5.47 2.42 -2.93
N GLY A 139 4.37 1.64 -3.12
CA GLY A 139 3.56 1.75 -4.32
C GLY A 139 4.44 1.58 -5.55
N PHE A 140 4.31 2.43 -6.56
CA PHE A 140 5.24 2.48 -7.67
C PHE A 140 6.29 3.63 -7.55
N ASN A 141 6.59 4.07 -6.33
CA ASN A 141 7.72 4.98 -6.10
C ASN A 141 9.02 4.18 -6.06
N GLU A 142 9.61 3.98 -7.24
CA GLU A 142 10.88 3.29 -7.46
C GLU A 142 12.07 4.07 -6.86
N PRO A 143 13.25 3.42 -6.63
CA PRO A 143 14.48 4.13 -6.29
C PRO A 143 14.72 5.34 -7.17
N SER A 144 15.16 6.43 -6.57
CA SER A 144 15.30 7.78 -7.15
C SER A 144 14.00 8.58 -7.28
N SER A 145 12.85 8.08 -6.84
CA SER A 145 11.64 8.89 -6.72
C SER A 145 11.84 10.05 -5.75
N PRO A 146 11.38 11.28 -6.09
CA PRO A 146 11.49 12.42 -5.17
C PRO A 146 10.71 12.17 -3.88
N LEU A 147 11.34 12.39 -2.72
CA LEU A 147 10.72 12.13 -1.41
C LEU A 147 9.49 13.01 -1.12
N ALA A 148 9.37 14.15 -1.78
CA ALA A 148 8.23 15.07 -1.67
C ALA A 148 7.24 14.94 -2.85
N SER A 149 7.32 13.85 -3.63
CA SER A 149 6.45 13.66 -4.79
C SER A 149 4.98 13.54 -4.40
N ARG A 150 4.10 14.04 -5.28
CA ARG A 150 2.65 13.89 -5.20
C ARG A 150 2.18 12.78 -6.13
N THR A 151 0.88 12.49 -6.13
CA THR A 151 0.27 11.56 -7.09
C THR A 151 0.60 11.99 -8.51
N ARG A 152 1.11 11.06 -9.31
CA ARG A 152 1.62 11.35 -10.65
C ARG A 152 1.65 10.12 -11.55
N VAL A 153 1.74 10.34 -12.84
CA VAL A 153 2.18 9.31 -13.79
C VAL A 153 3.67 9.04 -13.57
N ALA A 154 4.04 7.79 -13.50
CA ALA A 154 5.43 7.34 -13.37
C ALA A 154 5.73 6.20 -14.32
N ALA A 155 6.99 6.09 -14.73
CA ALA A 155 7.48 4.94 -15.49
C ALA A 155 7.71 3.75 -14.53
N LEU A 156 7.29 2.56 -14.93
CA LEU A 156 7.59 1.33 -14.21
C LEU A 156 9.01 0.87 -14.54
N ALA A 157 9.80 0.63 -13.49
CA ALA A 157 11.12 0.05 -13.67
C ALA A 157 11.03 -1.33 -14.35
N GLU A 158 12.00 -1.64 -15.20
CA GLU A 158 12.06 -2.94 -15.90
C GLU A 158 12.02 -4.12 -14.92
N TRP A 159 12.72 -3.99 -13.80
CA TRP A 159 12.68 -4.97 -12.71
C TRP A 159 11.26 -5.20 -12.18
N THR A 160 10.52 -4.15 -11.87
CA THR A 160 9.14 -4.24 -11.37
C THR A 160 8.21 -4.83 -12.42
N ARG A 161 8.40 -4.48 -13.70
CA ARG A 161 7.66 -5.09 -14.80
C ARG A 161 7.93 -6.60 -14.90
N ARG A 162 9.18 -7.04 -14.75
CA ARG A 162 9.54 -8.47 -14.73
C ARG A 162 8.93 -9.20 -13.53
N ASP A 163 8.95 -8.59 -12.34
CA ASP A 163 8.37 -9.16 -11.13
C ASP A 163 6.84 -9.30 -11.25
N ASN A 164 6.18 -8.35 -11.92
CA ASN A 164 4.73 -8.34 -12.13
C ASN A 164 4.29 -9.14 -13.37
N ALA A 165 5.22 -9.60 -14.23
CA ALA A 165 4.89 -10.39 -15.42
C ALA A 165 4.08 -11.66 -15.11
N ARG A 166 4.22 -12.21 -13.90
CA ARG A 166 3.45 -13.37 -13.41
C ARG A 166 1.94 -13.15 -13.36
N PHE A 167 1.47 -11.90 -13.42
CA PHE A 167 0.06 -11.54 -13.43
C PHE A 167 -0.46 -11.27 -14.85
N PHE A 168 0.38 -11.41 -15.87
CA PHE A 168 0.08 -11.15 -17.27
C PHE A 168 0.40 -12.36 -18.12
N ASP A 169 -0.37 -12.58 -19.19
CA ASP A 169 -0.19 -13.73 -20.10
C ASP A 169 1.16 -13.73 -20.80
N GLN A 170 1.74 -12.53 -21.01
CA GLN A 170 3.05 -12.32 -21.64
C GLN A 170 3.81 -11.22 -20.89
N PRO A 171 5.14 -11.34 -20.72
CA PRO A 171 5.93 -10.33 -20.02
C PRO A 171 5.82 -8.92 -20.61
N ASP A 172 5.67 -8.82 -21.93
CA ASP A 172 5.55 -7.54 -22.65
C ASP A 172 4.17 -6.91 -22.52
N ALA A 173 3.17 -7.65 -22.00
CA ALA A 173 1.83 -7.14 -21.71
C ALA A 173 1.78 -6.29 -20.43
N VAL A 174 2.82 -6.29 -19.59
CA VAL A 174 2.90 -5.43 -18.40
C VAL A 174 3.03 -3.98 -18.85
N PRO A 175 2.13 -3.08 -18.41
CA PRO A 175 2.19 -1.66 -18.76
C PRO A 175 3.55 -1.03 -18.43
N VAL A 176 3.95 -0.03 -19.19
CA VAL A 176 5.22 0.69 -18.98
C VAL A 176 5.08 1.89 -18.04
N GLN A 177 3.85 2.32 -17.79
CA GLN A 177 3.51 3.45 -16.92
C GLN A 177 2.43 3.07 -15.91
N CYS A 178 2.42 3.81 -14.82
CA CYS A 178 1.41 3.73 -13.77
C CYS A 178 1.04 5.13 -13.28
N VAL A 179 -0.11 5.26 -12.63
CA VAL A 179 -0.41 6.37 -11.72
C VAL A 179 -0.12 5.88 -10.31
N THR A 180 0.61 6.64 -9.51
CA THR A 180 0.93 6.28 -8.13
C THR A 180 0.88 7.48 -7.19
N GLN A 181 0.32 7.30 -5.99
CA GLN A 181 0.50 8.26 -4.91
C GLN A 181 1.99 8.48 -4.68
N GLY A 182 2.40 9.74 -4.59
CA GLY A 182 3.79 10.08 -4.30
C GLY A 182 4.18 9.82 -2.85
N LEU A 183 5.48 9.81 -2.59
CA LEU A 183 5.99 9.63 -1.21
C LEU A 183 5.51 10.75 -0.29
N GLY A 184 5.43 12.00 -0.79
CA GLY A 184 4.87 13.13 -0.05
C GLY A 184 3.41 12.90 0.33
N THR A 185 2.58 12.39 -0.59
CA THR A 185 1.18 12.04 -0.32
C THR A 185 1.07 10.94 0.74
N ILE A 186 1.88 9.88 0.62
CA ILE A 186 1.95 8.78 1.59
C ILE A 186 2.34 9.30 2.98
N MET A 187 3.31 10.20 3.05
CA MET A 187 3.82 10.76 4.31
C MET A 187 2.83 11.71 5.02
N GLU A 188 1.81 12.20 4.33
CA GLU A 188 0.73 13.02 4.92
C GLU A 188 -0.33 12.18 5.64
N ALA A 189 -0.33 10.85 5.51
CA ALA A 189 -1.23 9.99 6.27
C ALA A 189 -0.98 10.16 7.79
N ARG A 190 -2.03 10.07 8.60
CA ARG A 190 -1.90 10.18 10.06
C ARG A 190 -1.13 9.03 10.68
N ARG A 191 -1.23 7.86 10.07
CA ARG A 191 -0.49 6.65 10.44
C ARG A 191 -0.09 5.89 9.18
N ALA A 192 1.15 5.38 9.13
CA ALA A 192 1.63 4.49 8.07
C ALA A 192 1.81 3.08 8.64
N LEU A 193 1.27 2.07 7.94
CA LEU A 193 1.36 0.66 8.29
C LEU A 193 2.07 -0.09 7.17
N LEU A 194 3.35 -0.37 7.35
CA LEU A 194 4.15 -1.15 6.43
C LEU A 194 4.07 -2.64 6.79
N ILE A 195 3.70 -3.48 5.83
CA ILE A 195 3.56 -4.92 5.99
C ILE A 195 4.60 -5.64 5.12
N ALA A 196 5.36 -6.55 5.73
CA ALA A 196 6.35 -7.35 5.01
C ALA A 196 6.43 -8.78 5.54
N THR A 197 6.53 -9.76 4.63
CA THR A 197 6.68 -11.17 4.98
C THR A 197 7.71 -11.86 4.09
N GLY A 198 8.44 -12.80 4.68
CA GLY A 198 9.37 -13.67 4.00
C GLY A 198 10.78 -13.09 3.83
N ALA A 199 11.77 -13.98 3.72
CA ALA A 199 13.20 -13.66 3.66
C ALA A 199 13.57 -12.73 2.48
N ALA A 200 12.79 -12.74 1.39
CA ALA A 200 13.02 -11.87 0.24
C ALA A 200 12.85 -10.36 0.55
N LYS A 201 12.27 -10.02 1.70
CA LYS A 201 12.08 -8.64 2.17
C LYS A 201 13.12 -8.19 3.19
N ALA A 202 13.99 -9.09 3.67
CA ALA A 202 14.93 -8.80 4.77
C ALA A 202 15.86 -7.61 4.44
N ASP A 203 16.41 -7.55 3.24
CA ASP A 203 17.28 -6.43 2.82
C ASP A 203 16.54 -5.11 2.76
N SER A 204 15.35 -5.09 2.12
CA SER A 204 14.56 -3.86 1.99
C SER A 204 14.03 -3.39 3.34
N ILE A 205 13.64 -4.28 4.25
CA ILE A 205 13.23 -3.91 5.62
C ILE A 205 14.41 -3.34 6.40
N ALA A 206 15.59 -3.96 6.37
CA ALA A 206 16.77 -3.43 7.04
C ALA A 206 17.16 -2.04 6.51
N LEU A 207 17.15 -1.84 5.20
CA LEU A 207 17.41 -0.54 4.59
C LEU A 207 16.33 0.51 4.94
N ALA A 208 15.06 0.11 4.95
CA ALA A 208 13.96 1.02 5.26
C ALA A 208 13.97 1.47 6.73
N VAL A 209 14.35 0.59 7.66
CA VAL A 209 14.26 0.83 9.11
C VAL A 209 15.56 1.38 9.69
N GLU A 210 16.71 0.84 9.28
CA GLU A 210 18.03 1.13 9.88
C GLU A 210 19.00 1.82 8.94
N GLY A 211 18.70 1.84 7.62
CA GLY A 211 19.51 2.52 6.62
C GLY A 211 19.36 4.05 6.64
N PRO A 212 20.14 4.76 5.83
CA PRO A 212 19.98 6.21 5.69
C PRO A 212 18.66 6.54 4.98
N VAL A 213 18.00 7.63 5.38
CA VAL A 213 16.87 8.17 4.62
C VAL A 213 17.38 8.66 3.27
N SER A 214 16.94 8.00 2.21
CA SER A 214 17.47 8.23 0.86
C SER A 214 16.46 7.84 -0.22
N PRO A 215 16.42 8.58 -1.35
CA PRO A 215 15.67 8.16 -2.52
C PRO A 215 16.09 6.79 -3.09
N SER A 216 17.29 6.30 -2.75
CA SER A 216 17.74 4.96 -3.15
C SER A 216 16.95 3.82 -2.48
N CYS A 217 16.31 4.10 -1.35
CA CYS A 217 15.36 3.23 -0.68
C CYS A 217 14.14 4.08 -0.29
N PRO A 218 13.13 4.23 -1.17
CA PRO A 218 11.98 5.10 -0.92
C PRO A 218 11.29 4.84 0.42
N ALA A 219 11.19 3.57 0.85
CA ALA A 219 10.59 3.19 2.14
C ALA A 219 11.35 3.77 3.35
N SER A 220 12.62 4.17 3.20
CA SER A 220 13.39 4.79 4.28
C SER A 220 12.79 6.12 4.76
N VAL A 221 11.96 6.79 3.93
CA VAL A 221 11.25 8.03 4.30
C VAL A 221 10.34 7.82 5.52
N LEU A 222 9.85 6.59 5.73
CA LEU A 222 9.00 6.26 6.88
C LEU A 222 9.70 6.46 8.22
N GLN A 223 11.04 6.52 8.26
CA GLN A 223 11.79 6.90 9.47
C GLN A 223 11.48 8.33 9.92
N LEU A 224 11.07 9.20 9.01
CA LEU A 224 10.67 10.60 9.29
C LEU A 224 9.17 10.73 9.60
N HIS A 225 8.40 9.68 9.42
CA HIS A 225 6.95 9.70 9.69
C HIS A 225 6.70 9.64 11.20
N GLN A 226 5.86 10.54 11.72
CA GLN A 226 5.59 10.66 13.16
C GLN A 226 4.96 9.40 13.76
N ASN A 227 4.18 8.65 12.97
CA ASN A 227 3.40 7.51 13.43
C ASN A 227 3.47 6.36 12.41
N ALA A 228 4.69 5.88 12.12
CA ALA A 228 4.90 4.71 11.27
C ALA A 228 5.02 3.44 12.12
N VAL A 229 4.36 2.37 11.65
CA VAL A 229 4.44 1.02 12.19
C VAL A 229 4.87 0.07 11.08
N VAL A 230 5.85 -0.76 11.36
CA VAL A 230 6.28 -1.88 10.52
C VAL A 230 5.82 -3.17 11.18
N VAL A 231 4.99 -3.95 10.49
CA VAL A 231 4.62 -5.29 10.93
C VAL A 231 5.25 -6.29 9.97
N CYS A 232 6.16 -7.10 10.48
CA CYS A 232 6.87 -8.07 9.65
C CYS A 232 7.04 -9.41 10.36
N ASP A 233 7.29 -10.47 9.60
CA ASP A 233 7.63 -11.76 10.17
C ASP A 233 9.15 -11.86 10.49
N ARG A 234 9.53 -12.94 11.19
CA ARG A 234 10.91 -13.20 11.55
C ARG A 234 11.85 -13.27 10.35
N GLU A 235 11.37 -13.79 9.23
CA GLU A 235 12.19 -13.90 8.03
C GLU A 235 12.44 -12.52 7.39
N ALA A 236 11.43 -11.66 7.31
CA ALA A 236 11.59 -10.29 6.83
C ALA A 236 12.41 -9.42 7.81
N ALA A 237 12.36 -9.72 9.11
CA ALA A 237 13.14 -9.05 10.14
C ALA A 237 14.59 -9.55 10.28
N ALA A 238 14.98 -10.63 9.57
CA ALA A 238 16.23 -11.37 9.84
C ALA A 238 17.52 -10.54 9.72
N LYS A 239 17.47 -9.38 9.07
CA LYS A 239 18.62 -8.47 8.92
C LYS A 239 18.53 -7.20 9.78
N LEU A 240 17.50 -7.06 10.61
CA LEU A 240 17.45 -5.99 11.59
C LEU A 240 18.45 -6.25 12.72
N THR A 241 19.19 -5.22 13.11
CA THR A 241 20.24 -5.29 14.10
C THR A 241 19.95 -4.52 15.39
N ARG A 242 19.01 -3.55 15.33
CA ARG A 242 18.70 -2.64 16.45
C ARG A 242 17.39 -2.98 17.15
N VAL A 243 16.62 -3.91 16.62
CA VAL A 243 15.37 -4.36 17.25
C VAL A 243 15.68 -5.61 18.06
N SER A 244 15.66 -5.48 19.40
CA SER A 244 15.68 -6.64 20.29
C SER A 244 14.41 -7.45 20.09
N ALA A 245 14.58 -8.73 19.82
CA ALA A 245 13.46 -9.68 19.68
C ALA A 245 12.69 -9.85 20.99
#